data_a681f3b3965b0befd6de96af7dc91f34
#
_entry.id   a681f3b3965b0befd6de96af7dc91f34
#
_cell.length_a   1.000
_cell.length_b   1.000
_cell.length_c   1.000
_cell.angle_alpha   90.00
_cell.angle_beta   90.00
_cell.angle_gamma   90.00
#
_symmetry.space_group_name_H-M   'P 1'
#
loop_
_entity.id
_entity.type
_entity.pdbx_description
1 polymer ?
#
loop_
_entity_poly.entity_id
_entity_poly.type
_entity_poly.pdbx_seq_one_letter_code
_entity_poly.pdbx_strand_id
1 'polypeptide(L)'
;MALARGLRLEEWGDSATSRRRFWLTQTGIVVGAIVVYFGVRTLTEGSPETAARHAGWIMDLEQRLGIDVEPAMQEYVVNSDGLAKVANWVYIWGHWPVIVAVLAWLAVRAPDRFTLYRNAMLISGLVGIVIFATFPVAPPRLLDVGLIDTVTQQSHAYRVLQPPSLVNQYAAMPSFHAGWDLLMGIALVREGRRLWVRVVGLVLPVAMALSVVVTANHYLLDVVAGAAIVVGALALATRLRERRHRRPLVLASHEARPSPLPAPAPAPALVQKQAS
;
A
#
# COMPACT_ATOMS: atom_id res chain seq x y z
N MET A 1 1.72 0.10 -33.34
CA MET A 1 1.93 -1.32 -33.61
C MET A 1 3.24 -1.74 -32.95
N ALA A 2 3.24 -2.11 -31.64
CA ALA A 2 4.29 -2.81 -30.87
C ALA A 2 4.00 -2.76 -29.37
N LEU A 3 3.02 -3.50 -28.86
CA LEU A 3 2.82 -3.78 -27.42
C LEU A 3 2.04 -5.09 -27.21
N ALA A 4 2.49 -6.13 -27.88
CA ALA A 4 2.02 -7.50 -27.65
C ALA A 4 3.24 -8.39 -27.31
N ARG A 5 4.00 -8.05 -26.26
CA ARG A 5 4.83 -9.05 -25.60
C ARG A 5 4.00 -9.64 -24.46
N GLY A 6 3.45 -10.82 -24.75
CA GLY A 6 2.88 -11.68 -23.75
C GLY A 6 3.86 -11.82 -22.59
N LEU A 7 3.40 -11.46 -21.39
CA LEU A 7 4.11 -11.73 -20.15
C LEU A 7 4.22 -13.25 -20.04
N ARG A 8 5.40 -13.77 -20.33
CA ARG A 8 5.69 -15.17 -20.23
C ARG A 8 5.81 -15.54 -18.77
N LEU A 9 5.20 -16.63 -18.41
CA LEU A 9 5.39 -17.33 -17.13
C LEU A 9 6.85 -17.82 -16.94
N GLU A 10 7.72 -17.56 -17.91
CA GLU A 10 9.13 -17.97 -17.97
C GLU A 10 10.04 -17.26 -16.97
N GLU A 11 9.59 -16.14 -16.32
CA GLU A 11 10.39 -15.46 -15.29
C GLU A 11 10.37 -16.19 -13.93
N TRP A 12 9.59 -17.24 -13.79
CA TRP A 12 9.52 -18.04 -12.55
C TRP A 12 10.55 -19.16 -12.52
N GLY A 13 11.61 -19.16 -13.27
CA GLY A 13 12.51 -20.31 -13.34
C GLY A 13 11.72 -21.60 -13.12
N ASP A 14 11.60 -22.45 -14.10
CA ASP A 14 10.66 -23.58 -14.24
C ASP A 14 10.62 -24.62 -13.11
N SER A 15 11.21 -24.38 -11.96
CA SER A 15 11.25 -25.33 -10.84
C SER A 15 10.17 -25.03 -9.79
N ALA A 16 9.47 -26.09 -9.36
CA ALA A 16 8.57 -26.06 -8.21
C ALA A 16 9.26 -25.45 -6.96
N THR A 17 10.56 -25.59 -6.85
CA THR A 17 11.42 -25.04 -5.80
C THR A 17 11.45 -23.51 -5.80
N SER A 18 11.55 -22.86 -6.96
CA SER A 18 11.55 -21.40 -7.09
C SER A 18 10.22 -20.81 -6.67
N ARG A 19 9.10 -21.42 -7.06
CA ARG A 19 7.75 -21.03 -6.64
C ARG A 19 7.54 -21.21 -5.14
N ARG A 20 7.96 -22.35 -4.57
CA ARG A 20 7.87 -22.60 -3.13
C ARG A 20 8.69 -21.58 -2.35
N ARG A 21 9.92 -21.29 -2.76
CA ARG A 21 10.79 -20.28 -2.11
C ARG A 21 10.15 -18.90 -2.15
N PHE A 22 9.58 -18.48 -3.29
CA PHE A 22 8.85 -17.22 -3.39
C PHE A 22 7.72 -17.15 -2.37
N TRP A 23 6.80 -18.10 -2.34
CA TRP A 23 5.66 -18.09 -1.42
C TRP A 23 6.09 -18.13 0.04
N LEU A 24 7.08 -18.94 0.41
CA LEU A 24 7.63 -18.98 1.77
C LEU A 24 8.21 -17.62 2.18
N THR A 25 8.94 -16.97 1.28
CA THR A 25 9.47 -15.62 1.54
C THR A 25 8.35 -14.61 1.71
N GLN A 26 7.31 -14.63 0.85
CA GLN A 26 6.17 -13.72 0.97
C GLN A 26 5.42 -13.93 2.28
N THR A 27 5.15 -15.17 2.65
CA THR A 27 4.50 -15.53 3.92
C THR A 27 5.33 -15.04 5.11
N GLY A 28 6.65 -15.26 5.09
CA GLY A 28 7.55 -14.78 6.15
C GLY A 28 7.52 -13.25 6.29
N ILE A 29 7.49 -12.51 5.18
CA ILE A 29 7.39 -11.04 5.19
C ILE A 29 6.05 -10.59 5.80
N VAL A 30 4.95 -11.20 5.40
CA VAL A 30 3.61 -10.84 5.92
C VAL A 30 3.50 -11.16 7.41
N VAL A 31 3.92 -12.36 7.83
CA VAL A 31 3.93 -12.75 9.25
C VAL A 31 4.82 -11.81 10.06
N GLY A 32 6.02 -11.48 9.57
CA GLY A 32 6.92 -10.52 10.22
C GLY A 32 6.28 -9.13 10.36
N ALA A 33 5.60 -8.64 9.33
CA ALA A 33 4.88 -7.36 9.39
C ALA A 33 3.74 -7.38 10.42
N ILE A 34 2.99 -8.48 10.52
CA ILE A 34 1.93 -8.67 11.52
C ILE A 34 2.54 -8.66 12.93
N VAL A 35 3.63 -9.40 13.17
CA VAL A 35 4.30 -9.45 14.47
C VAL A 35 4.80 -8.06 14.88
N VAL A 36 5.43 -7.32 13.95
CA VAL A 36 5.89 -5.94 14.19
C VAL A 36 4.69 -5.04 14.53
N TYR A 37 3.60 -5.12 13.76
CA TYR A 37 2.42 -4.32 14.02
C TYR A 37 1.85 -4.56 15.42
N PHE A 38 1.61 -5.82 15.79
CA PHE A 38 1.09 -6.14 17.12
C PHE A 38 2.07 -5.81 18.24
N GLY A 39 3.39 -6.03 18.02
CA GLY A 39 4.43 -5.67 18.97
C GLY A 39 4.47 -4.15 19.25
N VAL A 40 4.45 -3.32 18.21
CA VAL A 40 4.42 -1.87 18.39
C VAL A 40 3.12 -1.43 19.05
N ARG A 41 1.99 -1.99 18.63
CA ARG A 41 0.67 -1.68 19.20
C ARG A 41 0.64 -1.88 20.72
N THR A 42 1.13 -3.02 21.21
CA THR A 42 1.15 -3.32 22.66
C THR A 42 2.09 -2.41 23.46
N LEU A 43 3.11 -1.86 22.81
CA LEU A 43 4.08 -0.97 23.44
C LEU A 43 3.71 0.52 23.39
N THR A 44 2.78 0.89 22.50
CA THR A 44 2.47 2.30 22.18
C THR A 44 0.97 2.61 22.23
N GLU A 45 0.21 1.91 23.08
CA GLU A 45 -1.20 2.23 23.28
C GLU A 45 -1.31 3.62 23.92
N GLY A 46 -1.80 4.60 23.12
CA GLY A 46 -1.97 5.98 23.56
C GLY A 46 -3.08 6.13 24.60
N SER A 47 -3.01 7.15 25.47
CA SER A 47 -4.10 7.42 26.39
C SER A 47 -5.34 7.97 25.64
N PRO A 48 -6.56 7.63 26.10
CA PRO A 48 -7.80 8.17 25.54
C PRO A 48 -7.80 9.69 25.46
N GLU A 49 -7.29 10.35 26.52
CA GLU A 49 -7.25 11.82 26.65
C GLU A 49 -6.31 12.44 25.61
N THR A 50 -5.15 11.83 25.36
CA THR A 50 -4.22 12.29 24.33
C THR A 50 -4.80 12.11 22.94
N ALA A 51 -5.43 10.96 22.69
CA ALA A 51 -6.06 10.68 21.40
C ALA A 51 -7.25 11.61 21.11
N ALA A 52 -8.06 11.92 22.13
CA ALA A 52 -9.16 12.90 22.02
C ALA A 52 -8.65 14.32 21.78
N ARG A 53 -7.56 14.74 22.44
CA ARG A 53 -6.95 16.06 22.22
C ARG A 53 -6.42 16.20 20.79
N HIS A 54 -5.74 15.18 20.25
CA HIS A 54 -5.27 15.19 18.87
C HIS A 54 -6.43 15.21 17.86
N ALA A 55 -7.51 14.48 18.15
CA ALA A 55 -8.74 14.54 17.37
C ALA A 55 -9.33 15.96 17.36
N GLY A 56 -9.34 16.66 18.51
CA GLY A 56 -9.74 18.07 18.58
C GLY A 56 -8.91 18.96 17.65
N TRP A 57 -7.59 18.78 17.59
CA TRP A 57 -6.73 19.54 16.65
C TRP A 57 -7.08 19.28 15.18
N ILE A 58 -7.45 18.05 14.82
CA ILE A 58 -7.87 17.71 13.46
C ILE A 58 -9.19 18.36 13.12
N MET A 59 -10.20 18.28 14.00
CA MET A 59 -11.49 18.94 13.83
C MET A 59 -11.35 20.45 13.72
N ASP A 60 -10.55 21.09 14.58
CA ASP A 60 -10.27 22.53 14.51
C ASP A 60 -9.61 22.91 13.17
N LEU A 61 -8.72 22.06 12.64
CA LEU A 61 -8.08 22.31 11.36
C LEU A 61 -9.07 22.17 10.20
N GLU A 62 -9.90 21.12 10.20
CA GLU A 62 -10.95 20.93 9.18
C GLU A 62 -11.93 22.08 9.17
N GLN A 63 -12.37 22.55 10.35
CA GLN A 63 -13.25 23.69 10.48
C GLN A 63 -12.62 24.99 9.95
N ARG A 64 -11.34 25.26 10.29
CA ARG A 64 -10.61 26.43 9.75
C ARG A 64 -10.44 26.38 8.23
N LEU A 65 -10.31 25.19 7.66
CA LEU A 65 -10.21 24.99 6.21
C LEU A 65 -11.59 24.96 5.52
N GLY A 66 -12.69 24.93 6.28
CA GLY A 66 -14.05 24.80 5.74
C GLY A 66 -14.33 23.46 5.08
N ILE A 67 -13.71 22.39 5.60
CA ILE A 67 -13.82 21.01 5.06
C ILE A 67 -14.37 20.03 6.11
N ASP A 68 -14.96 20.51 7.19
CA ASP A 68 -15.63 19.74 8.24
C ASP A 68 -16.97 19.18 7.75
N VAL A 69 -16.89 18.25 6.80
CA VAL A 69 -18.05 17.71 6.06
C VAL A 69 -18.71 16.51 6.71
N GLU A 70 -18.09 15.89 7.71
CA GLU A 70 -18.50 14.63 8.32
C GLU A 70 -19.93 14.68 8.86
N PRO A 71 -20.36 15.72 9.61
CA PRO A 71 -21.73 15.79 10.14
C PRO A 71 -22.76 15.84 9.02
N ALA A 72 -22.52 16.69 8.01
CA ALA A 72 -23.44 16.84 6.88
C ALA A 72 -23.52 15.55 6.03
N MET A 73 -22.39 14.89 5.79
CA MET A 73 -22.35 13.63 5.06
C MET A 73 -23.04 12.50 5.82
N GLN A 74 -22.81 12.42 7.12
CA GLN A 74 -23.41 11.36 7.95
C GLN A 74 -24.93 11.54 8.08
N GLU A 75 -25.44 12.75 8.15
CA GLU A 75 -26.88 13.02 8.24
C GLU A 75 -27.67 12.34 7.11
N TYR A 76 -27.16 12.40 5.87
CA TYR A 76 -27.81 11.71 4.73
C TYR A 76 -27.82 10.19 4.90
N VAL A 77 -26.77 9.63 5.49
CA VAL A 77 -26.63 8.17 5.66
C VAL A 77 -27.48 7.65 6.81
N VAL A 78 -27.48 8.34 7.94
CA VAL A 78 -28.24 7.92 9.14
C VAL A 78 -29.74 8.00 8.91
N ASN A 79 -30.21 8.95 8.13
CA ASN A 79 -31.63 9.07 7.75
C ASN A 79 -32.09 8.04 6.72
N SER A 80 -31.21 7.13 6.26
CA SER A 80 -31.51 6.09 5.28
C SER A 80 -30.89 4.75 5.68
N ASP A 81 -31.72 3.82 6.17
CA ASP A 81 -31.27 2.45 6.52
C ASP A 81 -30.52 1.75 5.37
N GLY A 82 -30.92 2.01 4.13
CA GLY A 82 -30.27 1.44 2.96
C GLY A 82 -28.85 1.97 2.77
N LEU A 83 -28.65 3.28 2.87
CA LEU A 83 -27.33 3.89 2.72
C LEU A 83 -26.39 3.51 3.87
N ALA A 84 -26.88 3.49 5.10
CA ALA A 84 -26.11 3.05 6.27
C ALA A 84 -25.62 1.60 6.10
N LYS A 85 -26.51 0.69 5.67
CA LYS A 85 -26.15 -0.71 5.39
C LYS A 85 -25.10 -0.83 4.29
N VAL A 86 -25.23 -0.07 3.21
CA VAL A 86 -24.24 -0.06 2.10
C VAL A 86 -22.91 0.47 2.59
N ALA A 87 -22.87 1.60 3.30
CA ALA A 87 -21.65 2.17 3.85
C ALA A 87 -20.95 1.19 4.80
N ASN A 88 -21.69 0.59 5.74
CA ASN A 88 -21.14 -0.41 6.65
C ASN A 88 -20.61 -1.66 5.91
N TRP A 89 -21.32 -2.09 4.86
CA TRP A 89 -20.91 -3.23 4.06
C TRP A 89 -19.60 -2.94 3.30
N VAL A 90 -19.49 -1.76 2.68
CA VAL A 90 -18.26 -1.31 2.00
C VAL A 90 -17.11 -1.23 3.00
N TYR A 91 -17.32 -0.65 4.17
CA TYR A 91 -16.31 -0.55 5.22
C TYR A 91 -15.78 -1.93 5.65
N ILE A 92 -16.68 -2.89 5.92
CA ILE A 92 -16.30 -4.21 6.44
C ILE A 92 -15.69 -5.10 5.36
N TRP A 93 -16.33 -5.18 4.20
CA TRP A 93 -16.00 -6.15 3.14
C TRP A 93 -15.19 -5.57 1.99
N GLY A 94 -15.20 -4.25 1.82
CA GLY A 94 -14.48 -3.56 0.77
C GLY A 94 -12.97 -3.47 1.02
N HIS A 95 -12.47 -3.72 2.23
CA HIS A 95 -11.07 -3.54 2.60
C HIS A 95 -10.26 -4.85 2.50
N TRP A 96 -10.20 -5.63 3.58
CA TRP A 96 -9.32 -6.80 3.63
C TRP A 96 -9.58 -7.85 2.55
N PRO A 97 -10.84 -8.25 2.25
CA PRO A 97 -11.11 -9.19 1.18
C PRO A 97 -10.63 -8.70 -0.18
N VAL A 98 -10.78 -7.40 -0.47
CA VAL A 98 -10.33 -6.80 -1.73
C VAL A 98 -8.81 -6.76 -1.80
N ILE A 99 -8.11 -6.33 -0.74
CA ILE A 99 -6.65 -6.34 -0.68
C ILE A 99 -6.11 -7.75 -0.96
N VAL A 100 -6.63 -8.75 -0.27
CA VAL A 100 -6.20 -10.15 -0.45
C VAL A 100 -6.46 -10.61 -1.88
N ALA A 101 -7.65 -10.35 -2.43
CA ALA A 101 -8.02 -10.75 -3.79
C ALA A 101 -7.12 -10.08 -4.86
N VAL A 102 -6.89 -8.76 -4.74
CA VAL A 102 -6.04 -8.02 -5.69
C VAL A 102 -4.58 -8.45 -5.60
N LEU A 103 -4.04 -8.59 -4.39
CA LEU A 103 -2.66 -9.05 -4.20
C LEU A 103 -2.48 -10.51 -4.67
N ALA A 104 -3.41 -11.41 -4.39
CA ALA A 104 -3.38 -12.78 -4.88
C ALA A 104 -3.46 -12.83 -6.43
N TRP A 105 -4.35 -12.03 -7.01
CA TRP A 105 -4.44 -11.90 -8.47
C TRP A 105 -3.13 -11.41 -9.08
N LEU A 106 -2.49 -10.39 -8.51
CA LEU A 106 -1.19 -9.88 -8.94
C LEU A 106 -0.10 -10.93 -8.77
N ALA A 107 -0.06 -11.63 -7.63
CA ALA A 107 0.96 -12.63 -7.35
C ALA A 107 0.94 -13.77 -8.35
N VAL A 108 -0.25 -14.17 -8.85
CA VAL A 108 -0.40 -15.21 -9.87
C VAL A 108 -0.13 -14.68 -11.28
N ARG A 109 -0.58 -13.45 -11.60
CA ARG A 109 -0.57 -12.92 -12.97
C ARG A 109 0.64 -12.08 -13.31
N ALA A 110 1.21 -11.40 -12.33
CA ALA A 110 2.29 -10.43 -12.48
C ALA A 110 3.13 -10.31 -11.20
N PRO A 111 3.98 -11.30 -10.86
CA PRO A 111 4.75 -11.36 -9.61
C PRO A 111 5.59 -10.12 -9.35
N ASP A 112 6.15 -9.54 -10.39
CA ASP A 112 6.90 -8.29 -10.32
C ASP A 112 6.04 -7.10 -9.89
N ARG A 113 4.78 -7.07 -10.33
CA ARG A 113 3.82 -6.04 -9.92
C ARG A 113 3.33 -6.30 -8.51
N PHE A 114 3.08 -7.56 -8.16
CA PHE A 114 2.79 -7.94 -6.78
C PHE A 114 3.85 -7.41 -5.81
N THR A 115 5.14 -7.62 -6.09
CA THR A 115 6.22 -7.14 -5.22
C THR A 115 6.26 -5.62 -5.11
N LEU A 116 5.93 -4.89 -6.18
CA LEU A 116 5.83 -3.44 -6.16
C LEU A 116 4.74 -2.95 -5.19
N TYR A 117 3.49 -3.44 -5.36
CA TYR A 117 2.36 -3.00 -4.55
C TYR A 117 2.49 -3.46 -3.09
N ARG A 118 2.98 -4.70 -2.87
CA ARG A 118 3.31 -5.18 -1.52
C ARG A 118 4.35 -4.29 -0.84
N ASN A 119 5.42 -3.90 -1.53
CA ASN A 119 6.44 -3.01 -0.97
C ASN A 119 5.86 -1.64 -0.64
N ALA A 120 4.99 -1.10 -1.48
CA ALA A 120 4.29 0.15 -1.20
C ALA A 120 3.41 0.03 0.07
N MET A 121 2.69 -1.10 0.24
CA MET A 121 1.95 -1.37 1.47
C MET A 121 2.87 -1.43 2.70
N LEU A 122 3.99 -2.15 2.62
CA LEU A 122 4.92 -2.27 3.75
C LEU A 122 5.56 -0.93 4.11
N ILE A 123 5.96 -0.13 3.13
CA ILE A 123 6.53 1.21 3.35
C ILE A 123 5.48 2.13 4.00
N SER A 124 4.27 2.19 3.44
CA SER A 124 3.19 3.00 4.01
C SER A 124 2.79 2.51 5.40
N GLY A 125 2.69 1.20 5.59
CA GLY A 125 2.39 0.59 6.89
C GLY A 125 3.43 0.94 7.96
N LEU A 126 4.72 0.92 7.61
CA LEU A 126 5.80 1.34 8.52
C LEU A 126 5.67 2.82 8.92
N VAL A 127 5.38 3.70 7.95
CA VAL A 127 5.11 5.13 8.24
C VAL A 127 3.90 5.27 9.17
N GLY A 128 2.82 4.51 8.90
CA GLY A 128 1.62 4.54 9.73
C GLY A 128 1.86 4.05 11.16
N ILE A 129 2.64 2.98 11.34
CA ILE A 129 3.00 2.49 12.67
C ILE A 129 3.70 3.60 13.47
N VAL A 130 4.63 4.33 12.85
CA VAL A 130 5.32 5.46 13.50
C VAL A 130 4.32 6.55 13.88
N ILE A 131 3.39 6.92 13.00
CA ILE A 131 2.38 7.94 13.29
C ILE A 131 1.44 7.46 14.41
N PHE A 132 0.93 6.25 14.36
CA PHE A 132 0.05 5.71 15.40
C PHE A 132 0.71 5.68 16.77
N ALA A 133 2.02 5.41 16.82
CA ALA A 133 2.80 5.39 18.05
C ALA A 133 3.07 6.80 18.62
N THR A 134 3.26 7.80 17.75
CA THR A 134 3.65 9.17 18.15
C THR A 134 2.50 10.15 18.17
N PHE A 135 1.45 9.89 17.42
CA PHE A 135 0.29 10.77 17.26
C PHE A 135 -1.01 9.94 17.25
N PRO A 136 -1.40 9.32 18.38
CA PRO A 136 -2.66 8.60 18.48
C PRO A 136 -3.83 9.54 18.30
N VAL A 137 -4.83 9.15 17.50
CA VAL A 137 -6.02 9.95 17.20
C VAL A 137 -7.27 9.12 17.43
N ALA A 138 -8.19 9.63 18.24
CA ALA A 138 -9.49 9.00 18.44
C ALA A 138 -10.38 9.24 17.20
N PRO A 139 -11.00 8.20 16.63
CA PRO A 139 -11.97 8.38 15.55
C PRO A 139 -13.23 9.10 16.06
N PRO A 140 -13.98 9.79 15.18
CA PRO A 140 -15.18 10.55 15.56
C PRO A 140 -16.18 9.74 16.38
N ARG A 141 -16.38 8.47 16.06
CA ARG A 141 -17.33 7.54 16.75
C ARG A 141 -17.03 7.29 18.23
N LEU A 142 -15.81 7.59 18.70
CA LEU A 142 -15.41 7.42 20.11
C LEU A 142 -15.51 8.72 20.91
N LEU A 143 -15.88 9.81 20.25
CA LEU A 143 -16.05 11.13 20.87
C LEU A 143 -17.54 11.52 20.91
N ASP A 144 -17.89 12.32 21.88
CA ASP A 144 -19.25 12.91 21.98
C ASP A 144 -19.34 14.20 21.14
N VAL A 145 -19.25 14.00 19.81
CA VAL A 145 -19.26 15.10 18.81
C VAL A 145 -20.52 15.04 17.92
N GLY A 146 -21.55 14.33 18.37
CA GLY A 146 -22.83 14.23 17.64
C GLY A 146 -22.81 13.27 16.44
N LEU A 147 -21.71 12.53 16.22
CA LEU A 147 -21.60 11.52 15.17
C LEU A 147 -21.90 10.12 15.70
N ILE A 148 -22.60 9.31 14.89
CA ILE A 148 -23.10 7.99 15.27
C ILE A 148 -22.20 6.89 14.73
N ASP A 149 -21.80 5.93 15.58
CA ASP A 149 -21.12 4.70 15.18
C ASP A 149 -22.09 3.73 14.52
N THR A 150 -22.30 3.86 13.23
CA THR A 150 -23.23 3.01 12.49
C THR A 150 -22.71 1.58 12.31
N VAL A 151 -21.39 1.39 12.28
CA VAL A 151 -20.75 0.08 12.05
C VAL A 151 -20.93 -0.82 13.26
N THR A 152 -20.56 -0.33 14.45
CA THR A 152 -20.64 -1.12 15.69
C THR A 152 -22.08 -1.33 16.14
N GLN A 153 -22.96 -0.36 15.92
CA GLN A 153 -24.35 -0.46 16.33
C GLN A 153 -25.19 -1.37 15.44
N GLN A 154 -24.93 -1.36 14.11
CA GLN A 154 -25.76 -2.06 13.13
C GLN A 154 -25.17 -3.37 12.61
N SER A 155 -23.89 -3.68 12.87
CA SER A 155 -23.23 -4.87 12.32
C SER A 155 -22.69 -5.80 13.39
N HIS A 156 -23.38 -6.94 13.61
CA HIS A 156 -22.84 -8.04 14.40
C HIS A 156 -21.55 -8.63 13.83
N ALA A 157 -21.44 -8.70 12.49
CA ALA A 157 -20.26 -9.24 11.80
C ALA A 157 -18.99 -8.48 12.14
N TYR A 158 -19.05 -7.16 12.25
CA TYR A 158 -17.90 -6.32 12.58
C TYR A 158 -17.33 -6.65 13.96
N ARG A 159 -18.18 -6.81 14.98
CA ARG A 159 -17.75 -7.15 16.36
C ARG A 159 -17.04 -8.48 16.45
N VAL A 160 -17.41 -9.43 15.58
CA VAL A 160 -16.79 -10.77 15.53
C VAL A 160 -15.47 -10.74 14.76
N LEU A 161 -15.43 -10.02 13.63
CA LEU A 161 -14.25 -9.97 12.75
C LEU A 161 -13.14 -9.05 13.26
N GLN A 162 -13.50 -8.00 14.01
CA GLN A 162 -12.57 -7.03 14.57
C GLN A 162 -12.87 -6.78 16.05
N PRO A 163 -12.59 -7.75 16.93
CA PRO A 163 -12.77 -7.55 18.35
C PRO A 163 -11.91 -6.39 18.86
N PRO A 164 -12.41 -5.56 19.78
CA PRO A 164 -11.69 -4.37 20.29
C PRO A 164 -10.28 -4.68 20.81
N SER A 165 -10.07 -5.88 21.33
CA SER A 165 -8.77 -6.35 21.80
C SER A 165 -7.72 -6.53 20.67
N LEU A 166 -8.14 -6.64 19.42
CA LEU A 166 -7.29 -6.80 18.25
C LEU A 166 -7.19 -5.55 17.38
N VAL A 167 -7.90 -4.47 17.72
CA VAL A 167 -7.93 -3.21 16.96
C VAL A 167 -7.28 -2.09 17.77
N ASN A 168 -6.38 -1.32 17.16
CA ASN A 168 -5.92 -0.08 17.75
C ASN A 168 -7.04 0.98 17.62
N GLN A 169 -7.69 1.29 18.73
CA GLN A 169 -8.85 2.20 18.77
C GLN A 169 -8.47 3.65 18.45
N TYR A 170 -7.21 4.03 18.65
CA TYR A 170 -6.71 5.40 18.47
C TYR A 170 -5.85 5.55 17.22
N ALA A 171 -6.06 4.70 16.22
CA ALA A 171 -5.37 4.74 14.95
C ALA A 171 -6.24 5.36 13.83
N ALA A 172 -6.92 6.47 14.10
CA ALA A 172 -7.71 7.12 13.08
C ALA A 172 -6.83 7.78 12.00
N MET A 173 -5.76 8.48 12.35
CA MET A 173 -4.87 9.12 11.39
C MET A 173 -3.54 8.38 11.27
N PRO A 174 -3.10 8.04 10.06
CA PRO A 174 -3.77 8.16 8.75
C PRO A 174 -4.76 7.03 8.47
N SER A 175 -5.77 7.26 7.60
CA SER A 175 -6.72 6.22 7.20
C SER A 175 -6.10 5.22 6.23
N PHE A 176 -5.77 4.03 6.70
CA PHE A 176 -5.32 2.94 5.80
C PHE A 176 -6.47 2.22 5.10
N HIS A 177 -7.69 2.33 5.57
CA HIS A 177 -8.84 1.89 4.78
C HIS A 177 -8.88 2.64 3.45
N ALA A 178 -8.87 3.96 3.48
CA ALA A 178 -8.84 4.77 2.27
C ALA A 178 -7.53 4.63 1.49
N GLY A 179 -6.38 4.66 2.18
CA GLY A 179 -5.07 4.63 1.54
C GLY A 179 -4.77 3.31 0.82
N TRP A 180 -4.98 2.16 1.47
CA TRP A 180 -4.68 0.87 0.84
C TRP A 180 -5.71 0.48 -0.21
N ASP A 181 -6.97 0.90 -0.05
CA ASP A 181 -7.97 0.72 -1.12
C ASP A 181 -7.65 1.59 -2.34
N LEU A 182 -7.11 2.80 -2.13
CA LEU A 182 -6.55 3.61 -3.22
C LEU A 182 -5.39 2.88 -3.92
N LEU A 183 -4.49 2.23 -3.17
CA LEU A 183 -3.39 1.45 -3.75
C LEU A 183 -3.91 0.28 -4.58
N MET A 184 -4.91 -0.44 -4.08
CA MET A 184 -5.55 -1.54 -4.82
C MET A 184 -6.30 -1.02 -6.05
N GLY A 185 -6.98 0.12 -5.94
CA GLY A 185 -7.61 0.80 -7.05
C GLY A 185 -6.60 1.17 -8.16
N ILE A 186 -5.46 1.77 -7.78
CA ILE A 186 -4.36 2.08 -8.71
C ILE A 186 -3.84 0.79 -9.38
N ALA A 187 -3.70 -0.30 -8.62
CA ALA A 187 -3.27 -1.58 -9.16
C ALA A 187 -4.27 -2.13 -10.19
N LEU A 188 -5.56 -2.11 -9.88
CA LEU A 188 -6.62 -2.56 -10.80
C LEU A 188 -6.67 -1.72 -12.08
N VAL A 189 -6.52 -0.39 -11.97
CA VAL A 189 -6.54 0.51 -13.15
C VAL A 189 -5.31 0.29 -14.02
N ARG A 190 -4.13 0.13 -13.45
CA ARG A 190 -2.87 0.01 -14.20
C ARG A 190 -2.65 -1.37 -14.79
N GLU A 191 -2.98 -2.43 -14.05
CA GLU A 191 -2.68 -3.81 -14.43
C GLU A 191 -3.90 -4.54 -15.03
N GLY A 192 -5.12 -4.01 -14.83
CA GLY A 192 -6.36 -4.55 -15.37
C GLY A 192 -6.47 -4.34 -16.88
N ARG A 193 -6.70 -5.43 -17.62
CA ARG A 193 -6.89 -5.40 -19.09
C ARG A 193 -8.32 -5.12 -19.51
N ARG A 194 -9.30 -5.53 -18.69
CA ARG A 194 -10.73 -5.37 -18.97
C ARG A 194 -11.24 -4.05 -18.42
N LEU A 195 -12.11 -3.37 -19.15
CA LEU A 195 -12.67 -2.08 -18.74
C LEU A 195 -13.36 -2.14 -17.38
N TRP A 196 -14.17 -3.17 -17.13
CA TRP A 196 -14.86 -3.32 -15.85
C TRP A 196 -13.90 -3.40 -14.65
N VAL A 197 -12.71 -4.06 -14.80
CA VAL A 197 -11.68 -4.10 -13.75
C VAL A 197 -11.16 -2.70 -13.43
N ARG A 198 -10.95 -1.90 -14.46
CA ARG A 198 -10.50 -0.51 -14.31
C ARG A 198 -11.57 0.37 -13.67
N VAL A 199 -12.83 0.16 -14.03
CA VAL A 199 -13.96 0.87 -13.42
C VAL A 199 -14.06 0.52 -11.93
N VAL A 200 -13.98 -0.77 -11.57
CA VAL A 200 -13.91 -1.20 -10.16
C VAL A 200 -12.73 -0.51 -9.45
N GLY A 201 -11.56 -0.46 -10.09
CA GLY A 201 -10.37 0.21 -9.55
C GLY A 201 -10.54 1.72 -9.31
N LEU A 202 -11.42 2.38 -10.03
CA LEU A 202 -11.77 3.80 -9.81
C LEU A 202 -12.84 3.97 -8.72
N VAL A 203 -13.86 3.12 -8.72
CA VAL A 203 -15.00 3.22 -7.80
C VAL A 203 -14.61 2.80 -6.38
N LEU A 204 -13.81 1.76 -6.24
CA LEU A 204 -13.43 1.19 -4.94
C LEU A 204 -12.84 2.21 -3.95
N PRO A 205 -11.79 2.98 -4.28
CA PRO A 205 -11.21 3.94 -3.34
C PRO A 205 -12.16 5.08 -2.99
N VAL A 206 -13.01 5.51 -3.92
CA VAL A 206 -14.02 6.55 -3.67
C VAL A 206 -15.08 6.01 -2.70
N ALA A 207 -15.61 4.82 -2.96
CA ALA A 207 -16.59 4.19 -2.10
C ALA A 207 -16.04 3.97 -0.67
N MET A 208 -14.77 3.55 -0.54
CA MET A 208 -14.13 3.38 0.77
C MET A 208 -13.92 4.73 1.46
N ALA A 209 -13.42 5.74 0.77
CA ALA A 209 -13.22 7.08 1.33
C ALA A 209 -14.52 7.67 1.87
N LEU A 210 -15.61 7.57 1.11
CA LEU A 210 -16.94 7.97 1.57
C LEU A 210 -17.40 7.14 2.77
N SER A 211 -17.23 5.82 2.70
CA SER A 211 -17.67 4.91 3.75
C SER A 211 -16.99 5.21 5.10
N VAL A 212 -15.67 5.40 5.14
CA VAL A 212 -14.95 5.64 6.40
C VAL A 212 -15.36 6.95 7.09
N VAL A 213 -15.74 7.97 6.29
CA VAL A 213 -16.21 9.27 6.79
C VAL A 213 -17.64 9.16 7.31
N VAL A 214 -18.58 8.67 6.49
CA VAL A 214 -20.01 8.62 6.88
C VAL A 214 -20.30 7.62 8.01
N THR A 215 -19.40 6.67 8.24
CA THR A 215 -19.50 5.73 9.37
C THR A 215 -18.81 6.23 10.65
N ALA A 216 -18.35 7.49 10.67
CA ALA A 216 -17.63 8.12 11.78
C ALA A 216 -16.36 7.37 12.23
N ASN A 217 -15.73 6.63 11.33
CA ASN A 217 -14.46 5.95 11.60
C ASN A 217 -13.23 6.81 11.34
N HIS A 218 -13.34 7.83 10.47
CA HIS A 218 -12.24 8.71 10.10
C HIS A 218 -12.73 10.13 9.80
N TYR A 219 -11.84 11.09 10.01
CA TYR A 219 -11.95 12.45 9.53
C TYR A 219 -11.56 12.52 8.04
N LEU A 220 -11.96 13.58 7.34
CA LEU A 220 -11.55 13.78 5.95
C LEU A 220 -10.02 13.93 5.82
N LEU A 221 -9.38 14.61 6.77
CA LEU A 221 -7.92 14.73 6.81
C LEU A 221 -7.20 13.40 7.00
N ASP A 222 -7.80 12.43 7.70
CA ASP A 222 -7.24 11.08 7.80
C ASP A 222 -7.18 10.40 6.45
N VAL A 223 -8.25 10.57 5.64
CA VAL A 223 -8.35 10.04 4.28
C VAL A 223 -7.29 10.65 3.37
N VAL A 224 -7.12 11.98 3.43
CA VAL A 224 -6.12 12.72 2.66
C VAL A 224 -4.71 12.29 3.06
N ALA A 225 -4.42 12.19 4.36
CA ALA A 225 -3.13 11.75 4.87
C ALA A 225 -2.82 10.30 4.45
N GLY A 226 -3.79 9.39 4.56
CA GLY A 226 -3.64 8.01 4.12
C GLY A 226 -3.34 7.89 2.63
N ALA A 227 -4.07 8.64 1.80
CA ALA A 227 -3.85 8.72 0.35
C ALA A 227 -2.44 9.26 0.02
N ALA A 228 -2.02 10.35 0.65
CA ALA A 228 -0.71 10.97 0.42
C ALA A 228 0.44 10.01 0.78
N ILE A 229 0.37 9.36 1.95
CA ILE A 229 1.38 8.40 2.40
C ILE A 229 1.49 7.23 1.43
N VAL A 230 0.37 6.68 1.00
CA VAL A 230 0.35 5.51 0.09
C VAL A 230 0.86 5.87 -1.30
N VAL A 231 0.49 7.03 -1.85
CA VAL A 231 1.02 7.51 -3.13
C VAL A 231 2.52 7.76 -3.04
N GLY A 232 3.00 8.38 -1.96
CA GLY A 232 4.42 8.57 -1.69
C GLY A 232 5.18 7.24 -1.57
N ALA A 233 4.60 6.27 -0.86
CA ALA A 233 5.17 4.93 -0.72
C ALA A 233 5.24 4.19 -2.06
N LEU A 234 4.21 4.29 -2.90
CA LEU A 234 4.22 3.71 -4.25
C LEU A 234 5.28 4.36 -5.14
N ALA A 235 5.42 5.69 -5.08
CA ALA A 235 6.46 6.41 -5.81
C ALA A 235 7.86 5.96 -5.36
N LEU A 236 8.08 5.82 -4.05
CA LEU A 236 9.35 5.34 -3.50
C LEU A 236 9.63 3.89 -3.93
N ALA A 237 8.66 2.99 -3.79
CA ALA A 237 8.78 1.59 -4.20
C ALA A 237 9.12 1.47 -5.71
N THR A 238 8.51 2.32 -6.54
CA THR A 238 8.77 2.39 -7.98
C THR A 238 10.23 2.81 -8.25
N ARG A 239 10.70 3.88 -7.61
CA ARG A 239 12.09 4.37 -7.75
C ARG A 239 13.11 3.32 -7.29
N LEU A 240 12.85 2.63 -6.17
CA LEU A 240 13.72 1.58 -5.66
C LEU A 240 13.81 0.38 -6.63
N ARG A 241 12.68 0.03 -7.24
CA ARG A 241 12.62 -1.02 -8.27
C ARG A 241 13.44 -0.64 -9.50
N GLU A 242 13.28 0.57 -10.03
CA GLU A 242 14.04 1.07 -11.19
C GLU A 242 15.55 1.08 -10.93
N ARG A 243 15.98 1.50 -9.74
CA ARG A 243 17.41 1.49 -9.35
C ARG A 243 17.97 0.07 -9.32
N ARG A 244 17.19 -0.91 -8.87
CA ARG A 244 17.61 -2.33 -8.89
C ARG A 244 17.80 -2.86 -10.31
N HIS A 245 16.95 -2.50 -11.25
CA HIS A 245 17.07 -2.92 -12.64
C HIS A 245 18.22 -2.23 -13.40
N ARG A 246 18.61 -1.02 -13.03
CA ARG A 246 19.74 -0.29 -13.65
C ARG A 246 21.11 -0.79 -13.21
N ARG A 247 21.25 -1.30 -11.99
CA ARG A 247 22.55 -1.78 -11.46
C ARG A 247 23.21 -2.88 -12.27
N PRO A 248 22.54 -3.94 -12.76
CA PRO A 248 23.16 -4.99 -13.55
C PRO A 248 23.73 -4.50 -14.89
N LEU A 249 23.06 -3.53 -15.53
CA LEU A 249 23.49 -2.98 -16.83
C LEU A 249 24.80 -2.20 -16.72
N VAL A 250 25.01 -1.48 -15.62
CA VAL A 250 26.25 -0.72 -15.38
C VAL A 250 27.42 -1.66 -15.07
N LEU A 251 27.19 -2.74 -14.33
CA LEU A 251 28.23 -3.73 -14.05
C LEU A 251 28.63 -4.49 -15.29
N ALA A 252 27.68 -4.94 -16.11
CA ALA A 252 27.94 -5.62 -17.38
C ALA A 252 28.69 -4.72 -18.39
N SER A 253 28.44 -3.42 -18.43
CA SER A 253 29.16 -2.48 -19.28
C SER A 253 30.60 -2.21 -18.80
N HIS A 254 30.88 -2.37 -17.51
CA HIS A 254 32.24 -2.27 -16.96
C HIS A 254 33.06 -3.54 -17.23
N GLU A 255 32.44 -4.73 -17.20
CA GLU A 255 33.11 -5.99 -17.53
C GLU A 255 33.34 -6.18 -19.03
N ALA A 256 32.54 -5.54 -19.89
CA ALA A 256 32.67 -5.57 -21.34
C ALA A 256 33.72 -4.58 -21.92
N ARG A 257 34.60 -3.99 -21.10
CA ARG A 257 35.75 -3.28 -21.63
C ARG A 257 36.62 -4.27 -22.36
N PRO A 258 36.86 -4.09 -23.66
CA PRO A 258 37.75 -4.97 -24.40
C PRO A 258 39.15 -4.96 -23.75
N SER A 259 39.70 -6.13 -23.53
CA SER A 259 41.08 -6.28 -23.09
C SER A 259 41.96 -5.44 -24.00
N PRO A 260 42.95 -4.71 -23.46
CA PRO A 260 43.88 -3.97 -24.31
C PRO A 260 44.50 -4.93 -25.32
N LEU A 261 44.50 -4.50 -26.60
CA LEU A 261 45.11 -5.28 -27.69
C LEU A 261 46.52 -5.66 -27.28
N PRO A 262 46.94 -6.91 -27.53
CA PRO A 262 48.33 -7.31 -27.29
C PRO A 262 49.27 -6.38 -28.03
N ALA A 263 50.35 -5.96 -27.35
CA ALA A 263 51.36 -5.13 -27.93
C ALA A 263 51.84 -5.73 -29.26
N PRO A 264 52.11 -4.93 -30.32
CA PRO A 264 52.62 -5.44 -31.59
C PRO A 264 53.94 -6.17 -31.35
N ALA A 265 54.05 -7.36 -31.96
CA ALA A 265 55.26 -8.16 -31.88
C ALA A 265 56.48 -7.33 -32.34
N PRO A 266 57.67 -7.46 -31.68
CA PRO A 266 58.86 -6.75 -32.10
C PRO A 266 59.23 -7.15 -33.54
N ALA A 267 59.56 -6.16 -34.35
CA ALA A 267 59.96 -6.37 -35.75
C ALA A 267 61.18 -7.33 -35.83
N PRO A 268 61.22 -8.24 -36.79
CA PRO A 268 62.33 -9.15 -36.94
C PRO A 268 63.64 -8.35 -37.23
N ALA A 269 64.70 -8.68 -36.48
CA ALA A 269 66.01 -8.10 -36.63
C ALA A 269 66.53 -8.36 -38.05
N LEU A 270 66.89 -7.31 -38.79
CA LEU A 270 67.55 -7.39 -40.09
C LEU A 270 68.93 -8.01 -39.86
N VAL A 271 69.05 -9.26 -40.31
CA VAL A 271 70.34 -9.93 -40.39
C VAL A 271 71.18 -9.23 -41.53
N GLN A 272 72.12 -8.38 -41.16
CA GLN A 272 73.11 -7.89 -42.12
C GLN A 272 74.01 -9.05 -42.55
N LYS A 273 73.81 -9.54 -43.75
CA LYS A 273 74.82 -10.37 -44.40
C LYS A 273 76.07 -9.52 -44.66
N GLN A 274 77.18 -9.77 -43.91
CA GLN A 274 78.49 -9.32 -44.29
C GLN A 274 78.95 -10.13 -45.50
N ALA A 275 79.23 -9.42 -46.64
CA ALA A 275 79.93 -9.97 -47.76
C ALA A 275 81.42 -9.87 -47.50
N SER A 276 82.17 -10.95 -47.62
CA SER A 276 83.59 -11.08 -47.81
C SER A 276 83.88 -11.52 -49.23
#